data_e9f4ec0b0d40e905a95bf764cb5113d7
#
_entry.id   e9f4ec0b0d40e905a95bf764cb5113d7
#
_cell.length_a   1.000
_cell.length_b   1.000
_cell.length_c   1.000
_cell.angle_alpha   90.00
_cell.angle_beta   90.00
_cell.angle_gamma   90.00
#
_symmetry.space_group_name_H-M   'P 1'
#
loop_
_entity.id
_entity.type
_entity.pdbx_description
1 polymer ?
#
loop_
_entity_poly.entity_id
_entity_poly.type
_entity_poly.pdbx_seq_one_letter_code
_entity_poly.pdbx_strand_id
1 'polypeptide(L)'
;MKKYSAAVMMIDGFEESETVQIIDLLRRAGVEAHSFRFQEEPFVVGMQNLKVKADKVFSEEVKNYDVIVVPGGRTCAAKFIANEEFMNTLKWFNENNKLIAGMCSGTTVLEAAGVLAGKKATGYTGYEAKLISAEFVHDVAVYDANVVTSQGPATPYPFAFKIMEALGIDGSEIEKRLLCREAGARW
;
A
#
# COMPACT_ATOMS: atom_id res chain seq x y z
N MET A 1 -23.38 7.01 1.81
CA MET A 1 -22.27 6.29 1.13
C MET A 1 -21.60 5.36 2.14
N LYS A 2 -21.14 4.17 1.72
CA LYS A 2 -20.35 3.28 2.59
C LYS A 2 -19.07 4.00 3.00
N LYS A 3 -18.75 3.98 4.29
CA LYS A 3 -17.50 4.54 4.81
C LYS A 3 -16.45 3.44 4.78
N TYR A 4 -15.41 3.60 3.97
CA TYR A 4 -14.32 2.66 3.87
C TYR A 4 -13.19 2.98 4.86
N SER A 5 -12.40 1.96 5.20
CA SER A 5 -11.26 2.08 6.11
C SER A 5 -10.00 1.45 5.51
N ALA A 6 -8.84 2.07 5.77
CA ALA A 6 -7.54 1.63 5.28
C ALA A 6 -6.51 1.53 6.41
N ALA A 7 -5.85 0.38 6.51
CA ALA A 7 -4.73 0.15 7.41
C ALA A 7 -3.42 0.28 6.64
N VAL A 8 -2.65 1.33 6.89
CA VAL A 8 -1.36 1.59 6.23
C VAL A 8 -0.23 1.18 7.15
N MET A 9 0.54 0.18 6.74
CA MET A 9 1.59 -0.41 7.57
C MET A 9 2.86 0.44 7.57
N MET A 10 3.46 0.62 8.74
CA MET A 10 4.71 1.35 8.93
C MET A 10 5.65 0.55 9.81
N ILE A 11 6.88 0.36 9.35
CA ILE A 11 7.98 -0.22 10.10
C ILE A 11 9.25 0.57 9.81
N ASP A 12 10.21 0.61 10.71
CA ASP A 12 11.46 1.38 10.52
C ASP A 12 12.14 1.05 9.19
N GLY A 13 12.46 2.09 8.44
CA GLY A 13 12.98 2.02 7.08
C GLY A 13 11.91 2.12 5.99
N PHE A 14 10.66 2.47 6.36
CA PHE A 14 9.62 2.76 5.37
C PHE A 14 10.00 3.95 4.46
N GLU A 15 9.46 3.99 3.27
CA GLU A 15 9.65 5.12 2.35
C GLU A 15 8.63 6.22 2.66
N GLU A 16 9.14 7.42 3.00
CA GLU A 16 8.34 8.51 3.55
C GLU A 16 7.36 9.09 2.54
N SER A 17 7.81 9.31 1.30
CA SER A 17 6.96 9.92 0.27
C SER A 17 5.83 8.97 -0.16
N GLU A 18 6.11 7.66 -0.21
CA GLU A 18 5.07 6.66 -0.48
C GLU A 18 4.02 6.66 0.62
N THR A 19 4.45 6.46 1.86
CA THR A 19 3.55 6.21 2.99
C THR A 19 2.69 7.42 3.35
N VAL A 20 3.32 8.60 3.46
CA VAL A 20 2.60 9.82 3.87
C VAL A 20 1.62 10.29 2.79
N GLN A 21 2.02 10.22 1.51
CA GLN A 21 1.12 10.59 0.42
C GLN A 21 -0.08 9.65 0.30
N ILE A 22 0.12 8.34 0.46
CA ILE A 22 -0.99 7.37 0.43
C ILE A 22 -2.01 7.69 1.53
N ILE A 23 -1.54 7.95 2.76
CA ILE A 23 -2.42 8.29 3.87
C ILE A 23 -3.20 9.58 3.58
N ASP A 24 -2.51 10.65 3.10
CA ASP A 24 -3.15 11.91 2.75
C ASP A 24 -4.22 11.75 1.67
N LEU A 25 -3.88 11.06 0.57
CA LEU A 25 -4.76 10.85 -0.57
C LEU A 25 -6.01 10.04 -0.18
N LEU A 26 -5.86 8.97 0.59
CA LEU A 26 -6.99 8.17 1.04
C LEU A 26 -7.89 8.95 2.02
N ARG A 27 -7.31 9.74 2.92
CA ARG A 27 -8.09 10.63 3.81
C ARG A 27 -8.86 11.70 3.04
N ARG A 28 -8.28 12.28 1.99
CA ARG A 28 -8.99 13.21 1.08
C ARG A 28 -10.17 12.55 0.36
N ALA A 29 -10.07 11.26 0.10
CA ALA A 29 -11.15 10.46 -0.49
C ALA A 29 -12.26 10.07 0.51
N GLY A 30 -12.15 10.51 1.77
CA GLY A 30 -13.10 10.15 2.83
C GLY A 30 -12.90 8.73 3.38
N VAL A 31 -11.80 8.07 3.02
CA VAL A 31 -11.41 6.79 3.60
C VAL A 31 -10.83 7.03 4.99
N GLU A 32 -11.26 6.26 5.98
CA GLU A 32 -10.71 6.28 7.33
C GLU A 32 -9.35 5.56 7.35
N ALA A 33 -8.29 6.27 6.91
CA ALA A 33 -6.95 5.72 6.82
C ALA A 33 -6.18 5.94 8.13
N HIS A 34 -5.71 4.84 8.71
CA HIS A 34 -4.85 4.83 9.89
C HIS A 34 -3.50 4.21 9.58
N SER A 35 -2.44 4.83 10.10
CA SER A 35 -1.10 4.25 10.08
C SER A 35 -0.89 3.31 11.27
N PHE A 36 -0.27 2.14 11.00
CA PHE A 36 -0.01 1.11 12.00
C PHE A 36 1.48 0.83 12.13
N ARG A 37 2.00 0.89 13.36
CA ARG A 37 3.37 0.50 13.72
C ARG A 37 3.41 -0.87 14.38
N PHE A 38 4.58 -1.50 14.42
CA PHE A 38 4.81 -2.82 15.01
C PHE A 38 5.52 -2.75 16.37
N GLN A 39 6.22 -1.67 16.67
CA GLN A 39 6.92 -1.42 17.92
C GLN A 39 6.03 -0.66 18.92
N GLU A 40 6.40 -0.69 20.20
CA GLU A 40 5.72 0.07 21.26
C GLU A 40 5.94 1.58 21.12
N GLU A 41 7.15 1.98 20.72
CA GLU A 41 7.48 3.39 20.49
C GLU A 41 6.54 4.02 19.45
N PRO A 42 5.97 5.21 19.74
CA PRO A 42 4.94 5.81 18.89
C PRO A 42 5.48 6.31 17.52
N PHE A 43 6.79 6.53 17.43
CA PHE A 43 7.43 7.02 16.22
C PHE A 43 8.06 5.88 15.43
N VAL A 44 7.85 5.93 14.12
CA VAL A 44 8.51 5.07 13.14
C VAL A 44 9.50 5.92 12.34
N VAL A 45 10.70 5.42 12.13
CA VAL A 45 11.78 6.14 11.44
C VAL A 45 11.82 5.70 9.97
N GLY A 46 11.59 6.62 9.05
CA GLY A 46 11.69 6.37 7.63
C GLY A 46 13.12 6.21 7.13
N MET A 47 13.27 5.80 5.88
CA MET A 47 14.59 5.55 5.28
C MET A 47 15.42 6.81 5.08
N GLN A 48 14.83 8.01 5.10
CA GLN A 48 15.47 9.32 5.05
C GLN A 48 15.49 10.00 6.43
N ASN A 49 15.33 9.22 7.51
CA ASN A 49 15.33 9.64 8.92
C ASN A 49 14.18 10.57 9.35
N LEU A 50 13.12 10.67 8.57
CA LEU A 50 11.89 11.34 9.03
C LEU A 50 11.22 10.48 10.10
N LYS A 51 10.93 11.08 11.25
CA LYS A 51 10.18 10.43 12.32
C LYS A 51 8.69 10.74 12.18
N VAL A 52 7.89 9.73 11.97
CA VAL A 52 6.43 9.84 11.84
C VAL A 52 5.78 9.12 12.99
N LYS A 53 4.87 9.82 13.68
CA LYS A 53 4.03 9.20 14.72
C LYS A 53 2.92 8.39 14.05
N ALA A 54 2.89 7.09 14.28
CA ALA A 54 1.81 6.24 13.79
C ALA A 54 0.55 6.39 14.65
N ASP A 55 -0.62 6.24 14.02
CA ASP A 55 -1.91 6.39 14.70
C ASP A 55 -2.16 5.24 15.68
N LYS A 56 -1.81 3.99 15.31
CA LYS A 56 -2.13 2.76 16.04
C LYS A 56 -0.96 1.78 16.09
N VAL A 57 -1.07 0.81 17.00
CA VAL A 57 -0.20 -0.38 17.04
C VAL A 57 -0.85 -1.50 16.22
N PHE A 58 -0.04 -2.25 15.47
CA PHE A 58 -0.49 -3.43 14.74
C PHE A 58 -1.08 -4.46 15.71
N SER A 59 -2.25 -4.97 15.37
CA SER A 59 -2.98 -6.00 16.11
C SER A 59 -4.03 -6.66 15.21
N GLU A 60 -4.72 -7.66 15.70
CA GLU A 60 -5.86 -8.30 15.03
C GLU A 60 -6.97 -7.31 14.59
N GLU A 61 -7.03 -6.11 15.17
CA GLU A 61 -7.95 -5.03 14.76
C GLU A 61 -7.81 -4.68 13.27
N VAL A 62 -6.63 -4.86 12.68
CA VAL A 62 -6.36 -4.61 11.25
C VAL A 62 -7.29 -5.41 10.35
N LYS A 63 -7.74 -6.59 10.77
CA LYS A 63 -8.67 -7.42 10.02
C LYS A 63 -10.06 -6.79 9.84
N ASN A 64 -10.41 -5.77 10.64
CA ASN A 64 -11.67 -5.03 10.49
C ASN A 64 -11.63 -3.99 9.37
N TYR A 65 -10.45 -3.65 8.84
CA TYR A 65 -10.27 -2.68 7.76
C TYR A 65 -10.66 -3.25 6.40
N ASP A 66 -11.12 -2.39 5.48
CA ASP A 66 -11.50 -2.79 4.12
C ASP A 66 -10.28 -3.02 3.23
N VAL A 67 -9.19 -2.29 3.47
CA VAL A 67 -7.92 -2.44 2.74
C VAL A 67 -6.72 -2.40 3.67
N ILE A 68 -5.73 -3.24 3.38
CA ILE A 68 -4.39 -3.20 3.99
C ILE A 68 -3.38 -2.70 2.97
N VAL A 69 -2.55 -1.73 3.34
CA VAL A 69 -1.57 -1.09 2.45
C VAL A 69 -0.16 -1.33 2.98
N VAL A 70 0.70 -1.87 2.12
CA VAL A 70 2.11 -2.18 2.41
C VAL A 70 2.99 -1.28 1.54
N PRO A 71 3.50 -0.16 2.08
CA PRO A 71 4.42 0.72 1.36
C PRO A 71 5.79 0.06 1.21
N GLY A 72 6.64 0.72 0.43
CA GLY A 72 8.02 0.30 0.27
C GLY A 72 8.97 0.91 1.30
N GLY A 73 10.26 0.80 0.96
CA GLY A 73 11.39 1.26 1.75
C GLY A 73 12.55 0.27 1.66
N ARG A 74 13.76 0.76 1.86
CA ARG A 74 14.97 -0.03 1.57
C ARG A 74 15.10 -1.27 2.43
N THR A 75 14.71 -1.21 3.71
CA THR A 75 14.89 -2.30 4.68
C THR A 75 13.58 -2.83 5.25
N CYS A 76 12.46 -2.16 4.98
CA CYS A 76 11.18 -2.50 5.60
C CYS A 76 10.62 -3.83 5.10
N ALA A 77 10.81 -4.18 3.82
CA ALA A 77 10.27 -5.42 3.26
C ALA A 77 10.75 -6.67 4.00
N ALA A 78 12.06 -6.75 4.29
CA ALA A 78 12.60 -7.87 5.06
C ALA A 78 12.02 -7.97 6.48
N LYS A 79 11.80 -6.82 7.12
CA LYS A 79 11.19 -6.75 8.47
C LYS A 79 9.72 -7.18 8.45
N PHE A 80 8.96 -6.77 7.43
CA PHE A 80 7.58 -7.22 7.24
C PHE A 80 7.53 -8.74 7.03
N ILE A 81 8.38 -9.28 6.14
CA ILE A 81 8.44 -10.71 5.84
C ILE A 81 8.83 -11.53 7.08
N ALA A 82 9.71 -11.01 7.94
CA ALA A 82 10.11 -11.67 9.18
C ALA A 82 9.02 -11.67 10.27
N ASN A 83 7.95 -10.88 10.11
CA ASN A 83 6.83 -10.84 11.05
C ASN A 83 5.74 -11.84 10.64
N GLU A 84 5.74 -13.00 11.29
CA GLU A 84 4.82 -14.10 10.98
C GLU A 84 3.34 -13.71 11.13
N GLU A 85 2.98 -12.96 12.18
CA GLU A 85 1.62 -12.50 12.42
C GLU A 85 1.12 -11.59 11.29
N PHE A 86 1.99 -10.70 10.82
CA PHE A 86 1.69 -9.82 9.70
C PHE A 86 1.51 -10.61 8.39
N MET A 87 2.42 -11.56 8.11
CA MET A 87 2.31 -12.41 6.92
C MET A 87 1.03 -13.25 6.92
N ASN A 88 0.64 -13.77 8.08
CA ASN A 88 -0.64 -14.48 8.24
C ASN A 88 -1.84 -13.53 8.06
N THR A 89 -1.73 -12.28 8.50
CA THR A 89 -2.76 -11.26 8.27
C THR A 89 -2.96 -10.98 6.77
N LEU A 90 -1.89 -10.88 5.97
CA LEU A 90 -2.00 -10.70 4.52
C LEU A 90 -2.68 -11.91 3.84
N LYS A 91 -2.33 -13.14 4.24
CA LYS A 91 -3.01 -14.35 3.76
C LYS A 91 -4.49 -14.32 4.10
N TRP A 92 -4.82 -13.96 5.33
CA TRP A 92 -6.20 -13.84 5.78
C TRP A 92 -6.99 -12.81 4.96
N PHE A 93 -6.41 -11.64 4.64
CA PHE A 93 -7.03 -10.65 3.76
C PHE A 93 -7.34 -11.27 2.37
N ASN A 94 -6.38 -12.01 1.81
CA ASN A 94 -6.54 -12.66 0.52
C ASN A 94 -7.66 -13.72 0.53
N GLU A 95 -7.67 -14.59 1.53
CA GLU A 95 -8.68 -15.64 1.71
C GLU A 95 -10.10 -15.08 1.93
N ASN A 96 -10.21 -13.90 2.53
CA ASN A 96 -11.48 -13.21 2.75
C ASN A 96 -11.83 -12.21 1.64
N ASN A 97 -11.10 -12.23 0.52
CA ASN A 97 -11.29 -11.35 -0.64
C ASN A 97 -11.33 -9.85 -0.27
N LYS A 98 -10.58 -9.46 0.77
CA LYS A 98 -10.38 -8.07 1.16
C LYS A 98 -9.25 -7.45 0.34
N LEU A 99 -9.31 -6.14 0.15
CA LEU A 99 -8.35 -5.44 -0.69
C LEU A 99 -6.97 -5.39 -0.04
N ILE A 100 -5.94 -5.76 -0.81
CA ILE A 100 -4.54 -5.70 -0.43
C ILE A 100 -3.82 -4.79 -1.40
N ALA A 101 -3.08 -3.82 -0.90
CA ALA A 101 -2.36 -2.88 -1.74
C ALA A 101 -0.87 -2.86 -1.37
N GLY A 102 0.01 -2.94 -2.36
CA GLY A 102 1.46 -2.89 -2.14
C GLY A 102 2.19 -2.08 -3.19
N MET A 103 3.21 -1.34 -2.80
CA MET A 103 4.02 -0.61 -3.76
C MET A 103 5.52 -0.74 -3.48
N CYS A 104 6.33 -0.50 -4.52
CA CYS A 104 7.79 -0.55 -4.42
C CYS A 104 8.24 -1.90 -3.83
N SER A 105 9.07 -1.90 -2.79
CA SER A 105 9.47 -3.12 -2.11
C SER A 105 8.32 -3.82 -1.33
N GLY A 106 7.24 -3.12 -1.04
CA GLY A 106 6.03 -3.72 -0.47
C GLY A 106 5.43 -4.81 -1.36
N THR A 107 5.61 -4.74 -2.69
CA THR A 107 5.15 -5.80 -3.61
C THR A 107 5.86 -7.13 -3.38
N THR A 108 7.14 -7.11 -2.95
CA THR A 108 7.86 -8.35 -2.61
C THR A 108 7.36 -8.98 -1.31
N VAL A 109 6.77 -8.18 -0.42
CA VAL A 109 6.08 -8.69 0.79
C VAL A 109 4.80 -9.42 0.39
N LEU A 110 4.04 -8.85 -0.56
CA LEU A 110 2.83 -9.50 -1.09
C LEU A 110 3.17 -10.80 -1.82
N GLU A 111 4.27 -10.82 -2.59
CA GLU A 111 4.77 -12.04 -3.24
C GLU A 111 5.12 -13.11 -2.20
N ALA A 112 5.91 -12.75 -1.16
CA ALA A 112 6.28 -13.67 -0.10
C ALA A 112 5.09 -14.22 0.69
N ALA A 113 4.01 -13.45 0.81
CA ALA A 113 2.75 -13.91 1.39
C ALA A 113 1.92 -14.82 0.46
N GLY A 114 2.32 -14.96 -0.82
CA GLY A 114 1.62 -15.74 -1.83
C GLY A 114 0.33 -15.10 -2.35
N VAL A 115 0.09 -13.82 -2.05
CA VAL A 115 -1.17 -13.14 -2.43
C VAL A 115 -1.19 -12.65 -3.87
N LEU A 116 -0.03 -12.66 -4.56
CA LEU A 116 0.07 -12.27 -5.97
C LEU A 116 -0.13 -13.43 -6.96
N ALA A 117 -0.19 -14.68 -6.48
CA ALA A 117 -0.24 -15.85 -7.35
C ALA A 117 -1.36 -15.79 -8.38
N GLY A 118 -0.98 -15.85 -9.68
CA GLY A 118 -1.89 -15.83 -10.82
C GLY A 118 -2.59 -14.49 -11.07
N LYS A 119 -2.17 -13.41 -10.42
CA LYS A 119 -2.73 -12.07 -10.60
C LYS A 119 -1.78 -11.18 -11.39
N LYS A 120 -2.33 -10.19 -12.09
CA LYS A 120 -1.54 -9.11 -12.69
C LYS A 120 -1.01 -8.20 -11.58
N ALA A 121 0.29 -7.90 -11.66
CA ALA A 121 0.94 -7.03 -10.71
C ALA A 121 2.08 -6.23 -11.34
N THR A 122 2.39 -5.10 -10.76
CA THR A 122 3.59 -4.32 -11.04
C THR A 122 4.41 -4.13 -9.77
N GLY A 123 5.62 -3.63 -9.89
CA GLY A 123 6.51 -3.37 -8.76
C GLY A 123 7.64 -2.44 -9.15
N TYR A 124 8.59 -2.24 -8.24
CA TYR A 124 9.74 -1.40 -8.51
C TYR A 124 10.52 -1.91 -9.74
N THR A 125 11.10 -1.00 -10.51
CA THR A 125 11.91 -1.35 -11.70
C THR A 125 12.94 -2.41 -11.37
N GLY A 126 12.96 -3.50 -12.16
CA GLY A 126 13.84 -4.65 -11.95
C GLY A 126 13.30 -5.70 -10.95
N TYR A 127 12.01 -5.61 -10.57
CA TYR A 127 11.39 -6.60 -9.69
C TYR A 127 10.65 -7.72 -10.44
N GLU A 128 10.70 -7.74 -11.76
CA GLU A 128 10.11 -8.80 -12.59
C GLU A 128 10.57 -10.20 -12.13
N ALA A 129 11.87 -10.34 -11.84
CA ALA A 129 12.44 -11.59 -11.36
C ALA A 129 12.14 -11.90 -9.88
N LYS A 130 11.51 -10.98 -9.15
CA LYS A 130 11.13 -11.14 -7.74
C LYS A 130 9.67 -11.47 -7.54
N LEU A 131 8.80 -11.05 -8.49
CA LEU A 131 7.36 -11.28 -8.44
C LEU A 131 7.00 -12.46 -9.35
N ILE A 132 7.59 -13.62 -9.03
CA ILE A 132 7.57 -14.81 -9.91
C ILE A 132 6.23 -15.53 -9.97
N SER A 133 5.37 -15.33 -8.99
CA SER A 133 4.02 -15.94 -8.98
C SER A 133 2.97 -15.08 -9.69
N ALA A 134 3.29 -13.80 -9.95
CA ALA A 134 2.43 -12.84 -10.62
C ALA A 134 2.63 -12.83 -12.15
N GLU A 135 1.60 -12.42 -12.89
CA GLU A 135 1.75 -11.93 -14.26
C GLU A 135 2.26 -10.48 -14.18
N PHE A 136 3.58 -10.27 -14.34
CA PHE A 136 4.17 -8.95 -14.22
C PHE A 136 3.74 -8.02 -15.37
N VAL A 137 3.24 -6.84 -15.04
CA VAL A 137 2.78 -5.82 -16.00
C VAL A 137 3.60 -4.54 -15.82
N HIS A 138 4.12 -4.01 -16.94
CA HIS A 138 4.83 -2.73 -16.99
C HIS A 138 3.84 -1.56 -17.01
N ASP A 139 3.21 -1.28 -15.87
CA ASP A 139 2.32 -0.13 -15.69
C ASP A 139 2.64 0.56 -14.36
N VAL A 140 2.27 1.82 -14.22
CA VAL A 140 2.54 2.63 -13.01
C VAL A 140 1.75 2.15 -11.81
N ALA A 141 0.53 1.64 -12.03
CA ALA A 141 -0.31 1.02 -11.01
C ALA A 141 -1.28 0.02 -11.65
N VAL A 142 -1.43 -1.14 -11.03
CA VAL A 142 -2.25 -2.25 -11.53
C VAL A 142 -3.25 -2.65 -10.44
N TYR A 143 -4.52 -2.83 -10.82
CA TYR A 143 -5.55 -3.43 -10.01
C TYR A 143 -6.01 -4.73 -10.67
N ASP A 144 -5.93 -5.84 -9.95
CA ASP A 144 -6.45 -7.13 -10.39
C ASP A 144 -7.00 -7.92 -9.21
N ALA A 145 -8.19 -8.46 -9.40
CA ALA A 145 -8.95 -9.16 -8.37
C ALA A 145 -9.07 -8.33 -7.07
N ASN A 146 -8.41 -8.75 -5.99
CA ASN A 146 -8.38 -8.05 -4.71
C ASN A 146 -7.00 -7.43 -4.40
N VAL A 147 -6.17 -7.19 -5.41
CA VAL A 147 -4.82 -6.65 -5.20
C VAL A 147 -4.60 -5.38 -6.03
N VAL A 148 -4.02 -4.36 -5.42
CA VAL A 148 -3.49 -3.17 -6.10
C VAL A 148 -2.00 -3.11 -5.90
N THR A 149 -1.23 -2.93 -6.98
CA THR A 149 0.22 -2.79 -6.92
C THR A 149 0.72 -1.54 -7.63
N SER A 150 1.88 -0.99 -7.25
CA SER A 150 2.50 0.15 -7.90
C SER A 150 4.02 0.14 -7.77
N GLN A 151 4.68 1.02 -8.53
CA GLN A 151 6.13 0.95 -8.77
C GLN A 151 6.98 1.55 -7.66
N GLY A 152 6.70 2.77 -7.19
CA GLY A 152 7.63 3.41 -6.24
C GLY A 152 7.35 4.88 -5.92
N PRO A 153 8.35 5.62 -5.41
CA PRO A 153 8.16 6.94 -4.79
C PRO A 153 7.53 8.02 -5.67
N ALA A 154 7.58 7.86 -6.99
CA ALA A 154 6.94 8.79 -7.93
C ALA A 154 5.49 8.39 -8.29
N THR A 155 4.98 7.26 -7.78
CA THR A 155 3.67 6.71 -8.17
C THR A 155 2.63 6.57 -7.04
N PRO A 156 2.71 7.30 -5.88
CA PRO A 156 1.67 7.24 -4.86
C PRO A 156 0.31 7.74 -5.34
N TYR A 157 0.28 8.75 -6.23
CA TYR A 157 -0.97 9.27 -6.81
C TYR A 157 -1.72 8.20 -7.61
N PRO A 158 -1.17 7.63 -8.71
CA PRO A 158 -1.86 6.57 -9.44
C PRO A 158 -2.16 5.36 -8.57
N PHE A 159 -1.31 5.02 -7.60
CA PHE A 159 -1.57 3.94 -6.65
C PHE A 159 -2.81 4.21 -5.78
N ALA A 160 -2.90 5.39 -5.17
CA ALA A 160 -4.06 5.76 -4.36
C ALA A 160 -5.35 5.83 -5.19
N PHE A 161 -5.29 6.35 -6.43
CA PHE A 161 -6.44 6.35 -7.33
C PHE A 161 -6.87 4.94 -7.73
N LYS A 162 -5.94 3.99 -7.91
CA LYS A 162 -6.27 2.58 -8.12
C LYS A 162 -6.91 1.92 -6.89
N ILE A 163 -6.49 2.28 -5.68
CA ILE A 163 -7.16 1.84 -4.44
C ILE A 163 -8.59 2.42 -4.38
N MET A 164 -8.77 3.70 -4.71
CA MET A 164 -10.10 4.33 -4.77
C MET A 164 -11.00 3.62 -5.80
N GLU A 165 -10.48 3.34 -7.00
CA GLU A 165 -11.18 2.57 -8.05
C GLU A 165 -11.64 1.20 -7.51
N ALA A 166 -10.75 0.46 -6.86
CA ALA A 166 -11.04 -0.85 -6.27
C ALA A 166 -12.10 -0.78 -5.16
N LEU A 167 -12.18 0.34 -4.45
CA LEU A 167 -13.21 0.61 -3.43
C LEU A 167 -14.52 1.18 -4.02
N GLY A 168 -14.56 1.45 -5.33
CA GLY A 168 -15.72 2.09 -5.97
C GLY A 168 -15.86 3.58 -5.64
N ILE A 169 -14.76 4.26 -5.30
CA ILE A 169 -14.72 5.69 -5.00
C ILE A 169 -14.31 6.44 -6.27
N ASP A 170 -15.10 7.43 -6.69
CA ASP A 170 -14.72 8.35 -7.76
C ASP A 170 -13.67 9.35 -7.26
N GLY A 171 -12.43 9.21 -7.75
CA GLY A 171 -11.31 10.09 -7.42
C GLY A 171 -11.22 11.38 -8.24
N SER A 172 -12.11 11.61 -9.21
CA SER A 172 -12.00 12.70 -10.19
C SER A 172 -11.93 14.10 -9.57
N GLU A 173 -12.77 14.39 -8.57
CA GLU A 173 -12.73 15.66 -7.86
C GLU A 173 -11.46 15.84 -7.02
N ILE A 174 -10.89 14.75 -6.51
CA ILE A 174 -9.62 14.79 -5.77
C ILE A 174 -8.49 15.06 -6.75
N GLU A 175 -8.44 14.37 -7.89
CA GLU A 175 -7.47 14.58 -8.97
C GLU A 175 -7.42 16.06 -9.38
N LYS A 176 -8.60 16.67 -9.60
CA LYS A 176 -8.75 18.08 -9.95
C LYS A 176 -8.24 19.01 -8.84
N ARG A 177 -8.63 18.77 -7.58
CA ARG A 177 -8.21 19.60 -6.43
C ARG A 177 -6.73 19.52 -6.14
N LEU A 178 -6.09 18.42 -6.52
CA LEU A 178 -4.65 18.20 -6.39
C LEU A 178 -3.86 18.72 -7.59
N LEU A 179 -4.52 19.30 -8.59
CA LEU A 179 -3.91 19.87 -9.79
C LEU A 179 -3.08 18.83 -10.57
N CYS A 180 -3.51 17.56 -10.58
CA CYS A 180 -2.74 16.48 -11.18
C CYS A 180 -2.52 16.71 -12.69
N ARG A 181 -3.57 17.16 -13.40
CA ARG A 181 -3.49 17.43 -14.85
C ARG A 181 -2.62 18.63 -15.16
N GLU A 182 -2.70 19.69 -14.36
CA GLU A 182 -1.86 20.88 -14.45
C GLU A 182 -0.39 20.56 -14.20
N ALA A 183 -0.10 19.61 -13.31
CA ALA A 183 1.23 19.07 -13.07
C ALA A 183 1.71 18.10 -14.16
N GLY A 184 0.90 17.82 -15.18
CA GLY A 184 1.26 16.94 -16.30
C GLY A 184 1.05 15.45 -16.04
N ALA A 185 0.21 15.10 -15.08
CA ALA A 185 -0.16 13.71 -14.82
C ALA A 185 -0.80 13.04 -16.06
N ARG A 186 -0.34 11.82 -16.39
CA ARG A 186 -0.76 11.05 -17.57
C ARG A 186 -1.00 9.58 -17.26
N TRP A 187 -1.37 9.28 -16.01
CA TRP A 187 -1.81 7.94 -15.57
C TRP A 187 -3.31 7.75 -15.73
#